data_96b3f8d3c0972c527223d1ea5e5b461b
#
_entry.id   96b3f8d3c0972c527223d1ea5e5b461b
#
_cell.length_a   1.000
_cell.length_b   1.000
_cell.length_c   1.000
_cell.angle_alpha   90.00
_cell.angle_beta   90.00
_cell.angle_gamma   90.00
#
_symmetry.space_group_name_H-M   'P 1'
#
loop_
_entity.id
_entity.type
_entity.pdbx_description
1 polymer ?
#
loop_
_entity_poly.entity_id
_entity_poly.type
_entity_poly.pdbx_seq_one_letter_code
_entity_poly.pdbx_strand_id
1 'polypeptide(L)'
;CQAGMMIGGMASGCPLNNLIPEWNDLVYQGKWDLAVHRLRATNRFPEFTSRVCPALCEAACTCGYTTGSPVTVKENEHAIVEYGYESGLLTACPPPTRTGKTVAVVGAGPAGLAVADYLNKRGHKVTVYEREDRVGGLLMYGIPNMKLEKQVIDRRVNIMKAEGIDFVTCADVGGSTPAQDVLDA
;
A
#
# COMPACT_ATOMS: atom_id res chain seq x y z
N CYS A 1 8.95 -20.17 -7.70
CA CYS A 1 7.85 -19.39 -7.13
C CYS A 1 6.57 -19.62 -7.92
N GLN A 2 5.47 -19.87 -7.21
CA GLN A 2 4.15 -20.08 -7.80
C GLN A 2 3.24 -18.85 -7.68
N ALA A 3 3.80 -17.69 -7.36
CA ALA A 3 3.03 -16.47 -7.18
C ALA A 3 2.20 -16.16 -8.44
N GLY A 4 0.89 -16.02 -8.26
CA GLY A 4 -0.04 -15.69 -9.33
C GLY A 4 -0.41 -16.84 -10.28
N MET A 5 0.12 -18.05 -10.10
CA MET A 5 -0.31 -19.19 -10.89
C MET A 5 -1.71 -19.67 -10.47
N MET A 6 -2.54 -20.01 -11.45
CA MET A 6 -3.84 -20.60 -11.19
C MET A 6 -3.69 -22.13 -11.08
N ILE A 7 -4.03 -22.67 -9.91
CA ILE A 7 -4.01 -24.11 -9.64
C ILE A 7 -5.43 -24.51 -9.17
N GLY A 8 -6.06 -25.40 -9.90
CA GLY A 8 -7.43 -25.85 -9.58
C GLY A 8 -8.47 -24.71 -9.54
N GLY A 9 -8.30 -23.67 -10.35
CA GLY A 9 -9.18 -22.50 -10.39
C GLY A 9 -8.94 -21.45 -9.30
N MET A 10 -7.94 -21.64 -8.46
CA MET A 10 -7.56 -20.68 -7.40
C MET A 10 -6.15 -20.11 -7.65
N ALA A 11 -5.94 -18.84 -7.33
CA ALA A 11 -4.62 -18.24 -7.38
C ALA A 11 -3.71 -18.85 -6.30
N SER A 12 -2.56 -19.36 -6.70
CA SER A 12 -1.53 -19.84 -5.79
C SER A 12 -0.55 -18.73 -5.44
N GLY A 13 -0.15 -18.65 -4.19
CA GLY A 13 0.78 -17.65 -3.72
C GLY A 13 0.13 -16.25 -3.58
N CYS A 14 0.80 -15.22 -4.11
CA CYS A 14 0.31 -13.85 -4.00
C CYS A 14 -0.89 -13.59 -4.93
N PRO A 15 -2.09 -13.25 -4.41
CA PRO A 15 -3.27 -13.01 -5.25
C PRO A 15 -3.16 -11.71 -6.07
N LEU A 16 -2.26 -10.80 -5.70
CA LEU A 16 -1.97 -9.57 -6.42
C LEU A 16 -0.88 -9.76 -7.49
N ASN A 17 -0.35 -10.96 -7.62
CA ASN A 17 0.72 -11.27 -8.56
C ASN A 17 1.96 -10.36 -8.36
N ASN A 18 2.34 -10.11 -7.11
CA ASN A 18 3.54 -9.35 -6.79
C ASN A 18 4.79 -9.98 -7.40
N LEU A 19 5.71 -9.12 -7.85
CA LEU A 19 6.91 -9.49 -8.60
C LEU A 19 8.02 -10.02 -7.66
N ILE A 20 7.66 -10.99 -6.81
CA ILE A 20 8.48 -11.50 -5.71
C ILE A 20 9.85 -12.03 -6.18
N PRO A 21 9.96 -12.87 -7.22
CA PRO A 21 11.25 -13.34 -7.68
C PRO A 21 12.19 -12.23 -8.10
N GLU A 22 11.64 -11.20 -8.74
CA GLU A 22 12.42 -10.10 -9.33
C GLU A 22 13.04 -9.21 -8.25
N TRP A 23 12.23 -8.72 -7.28
CA TRP A 23 12.80 -7.89 -6.24
C TRP A 23 13.65 -8.69 -5.23
N ASN A 24 13.41 -9.99 -5.03
CA ASN A 24 14.31 -10.85 -4.28
C ASN A 24 15.68 -11.00 -4.98
N ASP A 25 15.69 -11.17 -6.29
CA ASP A 25 16.93 -11.25 -7.07
C ASP A 25 17.70 -9.91 -7.01
N LEU A 26 17.00 -8.77 -7.08
CA LEU A 26 17.62 -7.46 -6.94
C LEU A 26 18.27 -7.26 -5.55
N VAL A 27 17.62 -7.72 -4.48
CA VAL A 27 18.21 -7.72 -3.12
C VAL A 27 19.45 -8.60 -3.07
N TYR A 28 19.40 -9.82 -3.64
CA TYR A 28 20.54 -10.72 -3.71
C TYR A 28 21.73 -10.09 -4.44
N GLN A 29 21.47 -9.31 -5.49
CA GLN A 29 22.49 -8.57 -6.23
C GLN A 29 22.96 -7.27 -5.53
N GLY A 30 22.44 -6.94 -4.37
CA GLY A 30 22.74 -5.67 -3.66
C GLY A 30 22.11 -4.42 -4.27
N LYS A 31 21.17 -4.58 -5.21
CA LYS A 31 20.51 -3.48 -5.94
C LYS A 31 19.24 -3.03 -5.22
N TRP A 32 19.40 -2.54 -3.99
CA TRP A 32 18.28 -2.21 -3.11
C TRP A 32 17.35 -1.12 -3.66
N ASP A 33 17.90 -0.07 -4.29
CA ASP A 33 17.09 1.00 -4.90
C ASP A 33 16.14 0.45 -5.96
N LEU A 34 16.65 -0.43 -6.82
CA LEU A 34 15.83 -1.08 -7.85
C LEU A 34 14.81 -2.03 -7.23
N ALA A 35 15.16 -2.70 -6.13
CA ALA A 35 14.22 -3.55 -5.40
C ALA A 35 13.03 -2.74 -4.85
N VAL A 36 13.28 -1.54 -4.28
CA VAL A 36 12.20 -0.62 -3.84
C VAL A 36 11.28 -0.26 -5.00
N HIS A 37 11.84 0.14 -6.13
CA HIS A 37 11.04 0.48 -7.32
C HIS A 37 10.24 -0.72 -7.82
N ARG A 38 10.85 -1.91 -7.84
CA ARG A 38 10.21 -3.12 -8.34
C ARG A 38 9.10 -3.62 -7.42
N LEU A 39 9.30 -3.56 -6.11
CA LEU A 39 8.27 -3.87 -5.12
C LEU A 39 7.06 -2.96 -5.27
N ARG A 40 7.28 -1.66 -5.42
CA ARG A 40 6.20 -0.67 -5.54
C ARG A 40 5.49 -0.67 -6.89
N ALA A 41 5.99 -1.36 -7.89
CA ALA A 41 5.32 -1.49 -9.18
C ALA A 41 3.95 -2.17 -9.07
N THR A 42 3.82 -3.16 -8.20
CA THR A 42 2.57 -3.91 -7.97
C THR A 42 1.97 -3.72 -6.58
N ASN A 43 2.75 -3.25 -5.60
CA ASN A 43 2.30 -3.02 -4.23
C ASN A 43 2.42 -1.54 -3.85
N ARG A 44 1.31 -0.88 -3.57
CA ARG A 44 1.29 0.55 -3.19
C ARG A 44 1.76 0.81 -1.77
N PHE A 45 1.45 -0.12 -0.87
CA PHE A 45 1.70 0.04 0.57
C PHE A 45 2.43 -1.18 1.16
N PRO A 46 3.68 -1.44 0.70
CA PRO A 46 4.46 -2.57 1.20
C PRO A 46 4.75 -2.45 2.70
N GLU A 47 4.77 -1.24 3.26
CA GLU A 47 4.89 -1.01 4.70
C GLU A 47 3.72 -1.58 5.51
N PHE A 48 2.52 -1.67 4.92
CA PHE A 48 1.36 -2.29 5.58
C PHE A 48 1.35 -3.81 5.33
N THR A 49 1.50 -4.22 4.08
CA THR A 49 1.43 -5.64 3.71
C THR A 49 2.55 -6.46 4.33
N SER A 50 3.77 -5.93 4.42
CA SER A 50 4.88 -6.60 5.09
C SER A 50 4.64 -6.88 6.57
N ARG A 51 3.71 -6.15 7.21
CA ARG A 51 3.36 -6.33 8.61
C ARG A 51 2.11 -7.18 8.84
N VAL A 52 1.09 -7.05 7.97
CA VAL A 52 -0.23 -7.62 8.23
C VAL A 52 -0.68 -8.72 7.26
N CYS A 53 -0.01 -8.86 6.11
CA CYS A 53 -0.35 -9.89 5.13
C CYS A 53 -0.15 -11.30 5.73
N PRO A 54 -1.08 -12.26 5.49
CA PRO A 54 -0.91 -13.64 5.91
C PRO A 54 0.18 -14.41 5.16
N ALA A 55 0.84 -13.78 4.20
CA ALA A 55 1.97 -14.32 3.42
C ALA A 55 1.64 -15.64 2.70
N LEU A 56 0.55 -15.65 1.93
CA LEU A 56 0.17 -16.81 1.10
C LEU A 56 1.28 -17.22 0.13
N CYS A 57 2.15 -16.28 -0.26
CA CYS A 57 3.34 -16.53 -1.06
C CYS A 57 4.36 -17.45 -0.36
N GLU A 58 4.50 -17.34 0.95
CA GLU A 58 5.37 -18.23 1.75
C GLU A 58 4.75 -19.61 1.88
N ALA A 59 3.43 -19.69 2.14
CA ALA A 59 2.71 -20.96 2.20
C ALA A 59 2.76 -21.75 0.89
N ALA A 60 2.79 -21.06 -0.25
CA ALA A 60 2.89 -21.67 -1.59
C ALA A 60 4.33 -21.81 -2.10
N CYS A 61 5.33 -21.51 -1.27
CA CYS A 61 6.73 -21.51 -1.70
C CYS A 61 7.26 -22.94 -1.90
N THR A 62 7.69 -23.25 -3.12
CA THR A 62 8.24 -24.57 -3.45
C THR A 62 9.58 -24.87 -2.77
N CYS A 63 10.32 -23.86 -2.32
CA CYS A 63 11.53 -24.04 -1.51
C CYS A 63 11.23 -24.79 -0.21
N GLY A 64 10.04 -24.63 0.36
CA GLY A 64 9.62 -25.37 1.54
C GLY A 64 9.68 -26.89 1.39
N TYR A 65 9.48 -27.40 0.16
CA TYR A 65 9.56 -28.83 -0.12
C TYR A 65 11.00 -29.35 -0.27
N THR A 66 11.92 -28.49 -0.69
CA THR A 66 13.32 -28.88 -0.97
C THR A 66 14.27 -28.58 0.17
N THR A 67 14.07 -27.46 0.85
CA THR A 67 14.97 -26.98 1.93
C THR A 67 14.35 -27.06 3.32
N GLY A 68 13.08 -27.44 3.43
CA GLY A 68 12.34 -27.46 4.68
C GLY A 68 11.85 -26.09 5.16
N SER A 69 12.18 -25.00 4.44
CA SER A 69 11.75 -23.64 4.78
C SER A 69 11.39 -22.86 3.54
N PRO A 70 10.27 -22.09 3.56
CA PRO A 70 9.94 -21.16 2.49
C PRO A 70 10.90 -19.96 2.49
N VAL A 71 10.95 -19.25 1.37
CA VAL A 71 11.59 -17.92 1.33
C VAL A 71 10.79 -16.97 2.23
N THR A 72 11.47 -16.22 3.08
CA THR A 72 10.86 -15.23 4.00
C THR A 72 10.43 -13.97 3.25
N VAL A 73 9.45 -14.11 2.38
CA VAL A 73 9.01 -13.08 1.43
C VAL A 73 8.57 -11.81 2.16
N LYS A 74 7.80 -11.98 3.23
CA LYS A 74 7.25 -10.87 4.01
C LYS A 74 8.36 -10.07 4.72
N GLU A 75 9.37 -10.74 5.27
CA GLU A 75 10.51 -10.08 5.89
C GLU A 75 11.38 -9.35 4.84
N ASN A 76 11.55 -9.94 3.68
CA ASN A 76 12.27 -9.29 2.57
C ASN A 76 11.51 -8.04 2.10
N GLU A 77 10.19 -8.12 1.94
CA GLU A 77 9.34 -6.98 1.63
C GLU A 77 9.48 -5.87 2.68
N HIS A 78 9.50 -6.25 3.97
CA HIS A 78 9.70 -5.33 5.09
C HIS A 78 11.05 -4.63 4.99
N ALA A 79 12.14 -5.39 4.82
CA ALA A 79 13.47 -4.84 4.70
C ALA A 79 13.61 -3.87 3.51
N ILE A 80 13.03 -4.23 2.35
CA ILE A 80 13.07 -3.38 1.16
C ILE A 80 12.34 -2.06 1.38
N VAL A 81 11.14 -2.09 1.98
CA VAL A 81 10.37 -0.86 2.17
C VAL A 81 11.00 0.04 3.23
N GLU A 82 11.51 -0.52 4.34
CA GLU A 82 12.17 0.29 5.36
C GLU A 82 13.48 0.89 4.84
N TYR A 83 14.28 0.13 4.09
CA TYR A 83 15.42 0.68 3.35
C TYR A 83 15.00 1.87 2.47
N GLY A 84 13.87 1.75 1.75
CA GLY A 84 13.36 2.83 0.92
C GLY A 84 13.03 4.11 1.70
N TYR A 85 12.55 4.00 2.93
CA TYR A 85 12.32 5.14 3.81
C TYR A 85 13.63 5.71 4.39
N GLU A 86 14.51 4.85 4.88
CA GLU A 86 15.79 5.23 5.48
C GLU A 86 16.73 5.90 4.49
N SER A 87 16.78 5.41 3.26
CA SER A 87 17.58 5.98 2.16
C SER A 87 17.00 7.25 1.55
N GLY A 88 15.76 7.63 1.91
CA GLY A 88 15.07 8.79 1.33
C GLY A 88 14.49 8.56 -0.08
N LEU A 89 14.45 7.33 -0.57
CA LEU A 89 13.80 6.99 -1.85
C LEU A 89 12.28 7.08 -1.76
N LEU A 90 11.71 6.83 -0.57
CA LEU A 90 10.29 6.92 -0.32
C LEU A 90 9.93 8.24 0.35
N THR A 91 10.00 9.30 -0.41
CA THR A 91 9.57 10.65 -0.03
C THR A 91 8.37 11.11 -0.85
N ALA A 92 7.82 12.26 -0.50
CA ALA A 92 6.75 12.86 -1.26
C ALA A 92 7.23 13.21 -2.69
N CYS A 93 6.50 12.70 -3.67
CA CYS A 93 6.75 12.96 -5.08
C CYS A 93 5.43 13.37 -5.74
N PRO A 94 5.05 14.67 -5.66
CA PRO A 94 3.82 15.16 -6.26
C PRO A 94 3.87 14.98 -7.79
N PRO A 95 2.70 14.82 -8.44
CA PRO A 95 2.66 14.70 -9.89
C PRO A 95 3.16 15.98 -10.56
N PRO A 96 3.94 15.88 -11.64
CA PRO A 96 4.53 17.05 -12.30
C PRO A 96 3.48 17.95 -12.97
N THR A 97 2.34 17.39 -13.31
CA THR A 97 1.22 18.11 -13.95
C THR A 97 -0.10 17.72 -13.32
N ARG A 98 -1.03 18.67 -13.22
CA ARG A 98 -2.40 18.43 -12.78
C ARG A 98 -3.35 18.39 -13.97
N THR A 99 -4.31 17.47 -13.95
CA THR A 99 -5.29 17.28 -15.03
C THR A 99 -6.45 18.29 -14.98
N GLY A 100 -6.56 19.05 -13.89
CA GLY A 100 -7.70 19.91 -13.61
C GLY A 100 -8.97 19.18 -13.17
N LYS A 101 -8.93 17.85 -13.07
CA LYS A 101 -10.06 17.03 -12.57
C LYS A 101 -9.96 16.84 -11.06
N THR A 102 -11.09 16.97 -10.38
CA THR A 102 -11.27 16.66 -8.95
C THR A 102 -11.87 15.28 -8.77
N VAL A 103 -11.49 14.58 -7.71
CA VAL A 103 -12.02 13.26 -7.36
C VAL A 103 -12.25 13.21 -5.85
N ALA A 104 -13.45 12.85 -5.45
CA ALA A 104 -13.77 12.51 -4.07
C ALA A 104 -13.65 11.00 -3.85
N VAL A 105 -12.96 10.62 -2.78
CA VAL A 105 -12.86 9.23 -2.32
C VAL A 105 -13.55 9.13 -0.97
N VAL A 106 -14.55 8.28 -0.85
CA VAL A 106 -15.29 8.06 0.40
C VAL A 106 -14.72 6.86 1.14
N GLY A 107 -14.17 7.12 2.32
CA GLY A 107 -13.48 6.16 3.19
C GLY A 107 -11.96 6.17 3.02
N ALA A 108 -11.25 6.36 4.14
CA ALA A 108 -9.79 6.39 4.21
C ALA A 108 -9.18 5.05 4.70
N GLY A 109 -9.86 3.94 4.47
CA GLY A 109 -9.29 2.61 4.68
C GLY A 109 -8.27 2.25 3.60
N PRO A 110 -7.64 1.05 3.65
CA PRO A 110 -6.59 0.65 2.71
C PRO A 110 -6.96 0.81 1.24
N ALA A 111 -8.20 0.45 0.89
CA ALA A 111 -8.69 0.55 -0.49
C ALA A 111 -8.82 2.01 -0.95
N GLY A 112 -9.43 2.87 -0.12
CA GLY A 112 -9.56 4.31 -0.42
C GLY A 112 -8.20 5.00 -0.51
N LEU A 113 -7.27 4.69 0.39
CA LEU A 113 -5.90 5.20 0.32
C LEU A 113 -5.20 4.77 -0.97
N ALA A 114 -5.36 3.51 -1.41
CA ALA A 114 -4.74 3.02 -2.64
C ALA A 114 -5.30 3.73 -3.88
N VAL A 115 -6.62 3.93 -3.94
CA VAL A 115 -7.27 4.69 -5.03
C VAL A 115 -6.80 6.13 -5.02
N ALA A 116 -6.75 6.77 -3.83
CA ALA A 116 -6.31 8.16 -3.69
C ALA A 116 -4.86 8.35 -4.16
N ASP A 117 -3.93 7.48 -3.72
CA ASP A 117 -2.52 7.51 -4.17
C ASP A 117 -2.44 7.36 -5.70
N TYR A 118 -3.16 6.39 -6.24
CA TYR A 118 -3.11 6.09 -7.67
C TYR A 118 -3.64 7.24 -8.54
N LEU A 119 -4.77 7.84 -8.15
CA LEU A 119 -5.37 8.95 -8.91
C LEU A 119 -4.58 10.24 -8.74
N ASN A 120 -4.05 10.50 -7.55
CA ASN A 120 -3.17 11.65 -7.33
C ASN A 120 -1.90 11.56 -8.19
N LYS A 121 -1.25 10.38 -8.26
CA LYS A 121 -0.07 10.15 -9.12
C LYS A 121 -0.37 10.37 -10.61
N ARG A 122 -1.62 10.21 -11.02
CA ARG A 122 -2.09 10.53 -12.39
C ARG A 122 -2.42 12.00 -12.61
N GLY A 123 -2.23 12.83 -11.59
CA GLY A 123 -2.41 14.29 -11.67
C GLY A 123 -3.81 14.77 -11.31
N HIS A 124 -4.73 13.92 -10.84
CA HIS A 124 -6.02 14.39 -10.35
C HIS A 124 -5.87 15.05 -8.98
N LYS A 125 -6.71 16.05 -8.69
CA LYS A 125 -6.84 16.55 -7.34
C LYS A 125 -7.76 15.60 -6.57
N VAL A 126 -7.26 15.03 -5.47
CA VAL A 126 -8.00 14.01 -4.71
C VAL A 126 -8.29 14.52 -3.32
N THR A 127 -9.56 14.42 -2.90
CA THR A 127 -10.02 14.63 -1.53
C THR A 127 -10.59 13.33 -0.98
N VAL A 128 -10.08 12.89 0.16
CA VAL A 128 -10.54 11.67 0.84
C VAL A 128 -11.39 12.07 2.05
N TYR A 129 -12.64 11.62 2.07
CA TYR A 129 -13.58 11.84 3.17
C TYR A 129 -13.61 10.62 4.07
N GLU A 130 -13.41 10.81 5.35
CA GLU A 130 -13.38 9.74 6.37
C GLU A 130 -14.34 10.08 7.51
N ARG A 131 -15.21 9.15 7.87
CA ARG A 131 -16.17 9.35 8.94
C ARG A 131 -15.54 9.40 10.33
N GLU A 132 -14.45 8.67 10.52
CA GLU A 132 -13.73 8.65 11.80
C GLU A 132 -12.79 9.86 11.94
N ASP A 133 -12.24 10.05 13.13
CA ASP A 133 -11.32 11.16 13.44
C ASP A 133 -9.90 10.95 12.86
N ARG A 134 -9.58 9.75 12.40
CA ARG A 134 -8.26 9.38 11.87
C ARG A 134 -8.36 8.57 10.58
N VAL A 135 -7.38 8.82 9.72
CA VAL A 135 -7.18 8.07 8.46
C VAL A 135 -6.61 6.69 8.72
N GLY A 136 -7.00 5.69 7.93
CA GLY A 136 -6.44 4.35 7.97
C GLY A 136 -7.47 3.22 8.09
N GLY A 137 -8.71 3.54 8.49
CA GLY A 137 -9.77 2.54 8.66
C GLY A 137 -9.34 1.40 9.59
N LEU A 138 -9.49 0.15 9.16
CA LEU A 138 -9.10 -1.02 9.98
C LEU A 138 -7.60 -1.08 10.29
N LEU A 139 -6.73 -0.49 9.50
CA LEU A 139 -5.30 -0.38 9.85
C LEU A 139 -5.13 0.43 11.14
N MET A 140 -5.90 1.51 11.30
CA MET A 140 -5.86 2.38 12.48
C MET A 140 -6.61 1.80 13.66
N TYR A 141 -7.85 1.34 13.44
CA TYR A 141 -8.79 0.98 14.51
C TYR A 141 -8.92 -0.52 14.78
N GLY A 142 -8.59 -1.39 13.80
CA GLY A 142 -8.78 -2.83 13.90
C GLY A 142 -7.52 -3.62 14.21
N ILE A 143 -6.36 -3.18 13.73
CA ILE A 143 -5.09 -3.90 13.89
C ILE A 143 -4.36 -3.41 15.15
N PRO A 144 -3.94 -4.28 16.06
CA PRO A 144 -3.23 -3.88 17.27
C PRO A 144 -1.81 -3.38 16.94
N ASN A 145 -1.29 -2.45 17.78
CA ASN A 145 0.03 -1.85 17.60
C ASN A 145 1.17 -2.86 17.51
N MET A 146 1.07 -4.00 18.20
CA MET A 146 2.08 -5.06 18.13
C MET A 146 2.28 -5.64 16.73
N LYS A 147 1.26 -5.48 15.84
CA LYS A 147 1.34 -5.91 14.43
C LYS A 147 1.60 -4.78 13.45
N LEU A 148 1.00 -3.62 13.71
CA LEU A 148 1.14 -2.44 12.88
C LEU A 148 1.12 -1.19 13.76
N GLU A 149 2.28 -0.63 13.98
CA GLU A 149 2.44 0.62 14.72
C GLU A 149 1.76 1.77 13.96
N LYS A 150 1.00 2.60 14.68
CA LYS A 150 0.21 3.67 14.05
C LYS A 150 1.07 4.73 13.37
N GLN A 151 2.28 4.93 13.87
CA GLN A 151 3.26 5.82 13.22
C GLN A 151 3.60 5.43 11.78
N VAL A 152 3.50 4.12 11.42
CA VAL A 152 3.71 3.66 10.04
C VAL A 152 2.59 4.17 9.12
N ILE A 153 1.36 4.22 9.63
CA ILE A 153 0.21 4.78 8.93
C ILE A 153 0.39 6.29 8.78
N ASP A 154 0.73 6.98 9.87
CA ASP A 154 0.93 8.43 9.89
C ASP A 154 2.05 8.83 8.92
N ARG A 155 3.16 8.06 8.87
CA ARG A 155 4.27 8.27 7.93
C ARG A 155 3.76 8.26 6.47
N ARG A 156 2.96 7.27 6.09
CA ARG A 156 2.38 7.17 4.74
C ARG A 156 1.41 8.30 4.45
N VAL A 157 0.50 8.58 5.37
CA VAL A 157 -0.50 9.64 5.22
C VAL A 157 0.16 11.01 5.07
N ASN A 158 1.23 11.28 5.81
CA ASN A 158 1.98 12.54 5.70
C ASN A 158 2.63 12.69 4.30
N ILE A 159 3.17 11.61 3.72
CA ILE A 159 3.66 11.62 2.34
C ILE A 159 2.52 11.94 1.37
N MET A 160 1.38 11.29 1.50
CA MET A 160 0.21 11.51 0.64
C MET A 160 -0.31 12.95 0.73
N LYS A 161 -0.33 13.53 1.94
CA LYS A 161 -0.64 14.96 2.15
C LYS A 161 0.35 15.87 1.45
N ALA A 162 1.64 15.60 1.59
CA ALA A 162 2.70 16.38 0.95
C ALA A 162 2.67 16.26 -0.60
N GLU A 163 2.08 15.19 -1.13
CA GLU A 163 1.83 15.00 -2.56
C GLU A 163 0.56 15.71 -3.06
N GLY A 164 -0.21 16.33 -2.15
CA GLY A 164 -1.38 17.15 -2.48
C GLY A 164 -2.72 16.40 -2.42
N ILE A 165 -2.80 15.31 -1.65
CA ILE A 165 -4.08 14.67 -1.31
C ILE A 165 -4.64 15.36 -0.07
N ASP A 166 -5.90 15.81 -0.15
CA ASP A 166 -6.63 16.37 0.96
C ASP A 166 -7.38 15.27 1.73
N PHE A 167 -7.36 15.34 3.07
CA PHE A 167 -8.09 14.44 3.95
C PHE A 167 -9.05 15.23 4.83
N VAL A 168 -10.32 14.88 4.76
CA VAL A 168 -11.41 15.45 5.56
C VAL A 168 -11.90 14.35 6.50
N THR A 169 -11.54 14.43 7.77
CA THR A 169 -11.98 13.50 8.82
C THR A 169 -13.27 13.98 9.49
N CYS A 170 -13.93 13.10 10.24
CA CYS A 170 -15.24 13.34 10.84
C CYS A 170 -16.33 13.70 9.81
N ALA A 171 -16.19 13.20 8.58
CA ALA A 171 -17.08 13.46 7.47
C ALA A 171 -17.77 12.15 7.05
N ASP A 172 -18.95 11.89 7.61
CA ASP A 172 -19.78 10.74 7.28
C ASP A 172 -20.66 11.06 6.07
N VAL A 173 -20.19 10.71 4.88
CA VAL A 173 -20.87 10.99 3.61
C VAL A 173 -22.16 10.16 3.50
N GLY A 174 -23.27 10.84 3.34
CA GLY A 174 -24.62 10.25 3.37
C GLY A 174 -25.26 10.27 4.77
N GLY A 175 -24.47 10.59 5.80
CA GLY A 175 -24.91 10.84 7.18
C GLY A 175 -24.83 12.34 7.52
N SER A 176 -23.79 12.71 8.29
CA SER A 176 -23.59 14.12 8.70
C SER A 176 -23.11 15.03 7.55
N THR A 177 -22.53 14.45 6.50
CA THR A 177 -22.07 15.18 5.31
C THR A 177 -22.96 14.79 4.13
N PRO A 178 -23.78 15.70 3.58
CA PRO A 178 -24.62 15.41 2.42
C PRO A 178 -23.77 14.97 1.22
N ALA A 179 -24.21 13.91 0.53
CA ALA A 179 -23.49 13.43 -0.66
C ALA A 179 -23.44 14.47 -1.78
N GLN A 180 -24.46 15.36 -1.85
CA GLN A 180 -24.50 16.44 -2.83
C GLN A 180 -23.36 17.46 -2.60
N ASP A 181 -23.05 17.78 -1.35
CA ASP A 181 -21.96 18.72 -1.03
C ASP A 181 -20.61 18.19 -1.50
N VAL A 182 -20.44 16.86 -1.47
CA VAL A 182 -19.21 16.19 -1.96
C VAL A 182 -19.14 16.18 -3.49
N LEU A 183 -20.30 16.11 -4.17
CA LEU A 183 -20.37 16.14 -5.63
C LEU A 183 -20.14 17.57 -6.19
N ASP A 184 -20.50 18.58 -5.42
CA ASP A 184 -20.40 19.99 -5.82
C ASP A 184 -19.01 20.61 -5.48
N ALA A 185 -18.17 19.89 -4.70
CA ALA A 185 -16.83 20.31 -4.28
C ALA A 185 -15.74 19.89 -5.28
#